data_a5c492ed2501afd1b03769df322c04cf
#
_entry.id   a5c492ed2501afd1b03769df322c04cf
#
_cell.length_a   1.000
_cell.length_b   1.000
_cell.length_c   1.000
_cell.angle_alpha   90.00
_cell.angle_beta   90.00
_cell.angle_gamma   90.00
#
_symmetry.space_group_name_H-M   'P 1'
#
loop_
_entity.id
_entity.type
_entity.pdbx_description
1 polymer ?
#
loop_
_entity_poly.entity_id
_entity_poly.type
_entity_poly.pdbx_seq_one_letter_code
_entity_poly.pdbx_strand_id
1 'polypeptide(L)'
;MRHAVRSLVMVPVLAIMICSTGVFAQREPMPAPDPIAKLSDIYCTGYISELPLTPTLKVVGGEMENTKQHFAEGDVVFLNKGREQGVQSGSVYYIIRPLGEVKHPFTKKKLGTFVRELGLLRVIEVQDDTSTAEITLSCDTVEFGDLLKPYEEYLGPESRDARPLPRYSEGTGGTKGQIIMSRNYREYIAANQIVYIDLGTRQGVQPGDYFTIYRKVGKREGVTDIPDFKVNTDRDRGYQSERYRGGDFSIGSTNEAKSDVIKNRPTVPRKVLGELIVLKVDKGASVALITRTTAEVNVGDLIELAN
;
A
#
# COMPACT_ATOMS: atom_id res chain seq x y z
N MET A 1 -61.89 90.42 10.86
CA MET A 1 -62.48 89.07 10.74
C MET A 1 -61.51 88.19 10.00
N ARG A 2 -60.90 87.28 10.72
CA ARG A 2 -59.74 86.55 10.17
C ARG A 2 -60.18 85.08 9.97
N HIS A 3 -60.15 84.59 8.72
CA HIS A 3 -60.40 83.21 8.36
C HIS A 3 -59.07 82.47 8.43
N ALA A 4 -59.03 81.46 9.30
CA ALA A 4 -57.90 80.53 9.36
C ALA A 4 -58.19 79.34 8.39
N VAL A 5 -57.31 79.21 7.41
CA VAL A 5 -57.31 78.02 6.51
C VAL A 5 -56.44 76.95 7.16
N ARG A 6 -57.03 75.84 7.50
CA ARG A 6 -56.31 74.57 7.93
C ARG A 6 -55.88 73.79 6.71
N SER A 7 -54.56 73.75 6.52
CA SER A 7 -53.96 72.92 5.48
C SER A 7 -53.82 71.49 5.98
N LEU A 8 -54.45 70.58 5.28
CA LEU A 8 -54.41 69.14 5.57
C LEU A 8 -53.19 68.53 4.84
N VAL A 9 -52.18 68.14 5.58
CA VAL A 9 -51.00 67.41 5.03
C VAL A 9 -51.28 65.95 4.95
N MET A 10 -51.41 65.45 3.71
CA MET A 10 -51.57 64.07 3.39
C MET A 10 -50.21 63.41 3.29
N VAL A 11 -49.83 62.54 4.22
CA VAL A 11 -48.58 61.75 4.22
C VAL A 11 -48.83 60.46 3.44
N PRO A 12 -48.13 60.16 2.36
CA PRO A 12 -48.22 58.88 1.69
C PRO A 12 -47.48 57.79 2.50
N VAL A 13 -48.18 56.77 2.95
CA VAL A 13 -47.62 55.55 3.54
C VAL A 13 -47.07 54.71 2.41
N LEU A 14 -45.72 54.71 2.29
CA LEU A 14 -44.98 53.85 1.36
C LEU A 14 -44.91 52.48 1.97
N ALA A 15 -45.72 51.52 1.51
CA ALA A 15 -45.64 50.12 1.90
C ALA A 15 -44.39 49.44 1.26
N ILE A 16 -43.34 49.26 2.04
CA ILE A 16 -42.15 48.49 1.63
C ILE A 16 -42.52 46.99 1.69
N MET A 17 -42.77 46.42 0.52
CA MET A 17 -42.93 44.97 0.34
C MET A 17 -41.55 44.34 0.44
N ILE A 18 -41.16 43.79 1.59
CA ILE A 18 -39.93 42.99 1.78
C ILE A 18 -40.17 41.63 1.13
N CYS A 19 -39.69 41.52 -0.11
CA CYS A 19 -39.63 40.21 -0.81
C CYS A 19 -38.50 39.40 -0.17
N SER A 20 -38.80 38.53 0.78
CA SER A 20 -37.86 37.59 1.34
C SER A 20 -37.54 36.51 0.28
N THR A 21 -36.54 36.77 -0.55
CA THR A 21 -35.92 35.76 -1.38
C THR A 21 -35.22 34.76 -0.44
N GLY A 22 -35.88 33.62 -0.22
CA GLY A 22 -35.26 32.49 0.45
C GLY A 22 -33.99 32.07 -0.34
N VAL A 23 -32.83 32.40 0.18
CA VAL A 23 -31.56 31.86 -0.30
C VAL A 23 -31.58 30.38 0.06
N PHE A 24 -32.04 29.55 -0.87
CA PHE A 24 -31.73 28.11 -0.81
C PHE A 24 -30.21 28.00 -0.96
N ALA A 25 -29.51 27.84 0.16
CA ALA A 25 -28.12 27.43 0.16
C ALA A 25 -28.07 26.09 -0.57
N GLN A 26 -27.68 26.10 -1.83
CA GLN A 26 -27.28 24.88 -2.54
C GLN A 26 -26.12 24.33 -1.75
N ARG A 27 -26.35 23.23 -1.01
CA ARG A 27 -25.28 22.45 -0.44
C ARG A 27 -24.44 21.99 -1.62
N GLU A 28 -23.25 22.56 -1.76
CA GLU A 28 -22.26 22.02 -2.70
C GLU A 28 -22.14 20.52 -2.41
N PRO A 29 -22.19 19.66 -3.44
CA PRO A 29 -21.95 18.26 -3.25
C PRO A 29 -20.60 18.12 -2.54
N MET A 30 -20.58 17.42 -1.42
CA MET A 30 -19.34 17.13 -0.70
C MET A 30 -18.36 16.54 -1.72
N PRO A 31 -17.14 17.09 -1.85
CA PRO A 31 -16.14 16.51 -2.74
C PRO A 31 -16.01 15.04 -2.40
N ALA A 32 -15.98 14.20 -3.43
CA ALA A 32 -15.72 12.78 -3.24
C ALA A 32 -14.45 12.61 -2.39
N PRO A 33 -14.44 11.70 -1.41
CA PRO A 33 -13.25 11.49 -0.59
C PRO A 33 -12.07 11.19 -1.51
N ASP A 34 -10.94 11.88 -1.29
CA ASP A 34 -9.73 11.66 -2.06
C ASP A 34 -9.33 10.18 -1.98
N PRO A 35 -9.02 9.54 -3.10
CA PRO A 35 -8.58 8.16 -3.08
C PRO A 35 -7.31 8.05 -2.23
N ILE A 36 -7.27 7.08 -1.32
CA ILE A 36 -6.15 6.91 -0.40
C ILE A 36 -4.86 6.48 -1.13
N ALA A 37 -5.00 5.92 -2.32
CA ALA A 37 -3.92 5.40 -3.14
C ALA A 37 -3.89 6.11 -4.49
N LYS A 38 -2.68 6.42 -4.98
CA LYS A 38 -2.48 6.93 -6.33
C LYS A 38 -2.75 5.82 -7.36
N LEU A 39 -3.04 6.17 -8.60
CA LEU A 39 -3.18 5.19 -9.68
C LEU A 39 -1.97 4.25 -9.79
N SER A 40 -0.76 4.76 -9.61
CA SER A 40 0.46 3.96 -9.56
C SER A 40 0.52 2.98 -8.39
N ASP A 41 -0.14 3.30 -7.28
CA ASP A 41 -0.22 2.42 -6.11
C ASP A 41 -1.33 1.37 -6.27
N ILE A 42 -2.15 1.49 -7.31
CA ILE A 42 -3.18 0.53 -7.66
C ILE A 42 -2.71 -0.38 -8.80
N TYR A 43 -2.17 0.20 -9.87
CA TYR A 43 -1.87 -0.54 -11.11
C TYR A 43 -0.42 -1.00 -11.23
N CYS A 44 0.48 -0.53 -10.35
CA CYS A 44 1.92 -0.81 -10.41
C CYS A 44 2.47 -1.57 -9.19
N THR A 45 1.60 -2.17 -8.37
CA THR A 45 2.06 -2.84 -7.14
C THR A 45 2.59 -4.23 -7.37
N GLY A 46 2.08 -4.93 -8.39
CA GLY A 46 2.21 -6.37 -8.46
C GLY A 46 1.41 -7.08 -7.36
N TYR A 47 1.50 -8.39 -7.32
CA TYR A 47 0.80 -9.24 -6.35
C TYR A 47 1.50 -10.59 -6.19
N ILE A 48 1.14 -11.37 -5.16
CA ILE A 48 1.65 -12.72 -4.94
C ILE A 48 0.54 -13.70 -5.29
N SER A 49 0.67 -14.39 -6.44
CA SER A 49 -0.30 -15.38 -6.89
C SER A 49 0.05 -16.79 -6.42
N GLU A 50 -0.88 -17.46 -5.76
CA GLU A 50 -0.75 -18.90 -5.46
C GLU A 50 -1.07 -19.78 -6.66
N LEU A 51 -1.87 -19.27 -7.59
CA LEU A 51 -2.25 -20.01 -8.79
C LEU A 51 -1.17 -19.90 -9.85
N PRO A 52 -0.95 -20.96 -10.65
CA PRO A 52 -0.12 -20.87 -11.82
C PRO A 52 -0.64 -19.81 -12.78
N LEU A 53 0.25 -18.97 -13.27
CA LEU A 53 -0.08 -18.02 -14.33
C LEU A 53 -0.10 -18.79 -15.66
N THR A 54 -1.22 -18.73 -16.34
CA THR A 54 -1.42 -19.37 -17.65
C THR A 54 -1.74 -18.41 -18.80
N PRO A 55 -1.37 -17.11 -18.75
CA PRO A 55 -1.63 -16.23 -19.89
C PRO A 55 -0.83 -16.74 -21.10
N THR A 56 -1.50 -16.82 -22.23
CA THR A 56 -0.89 -17.19 -23.51
C THR A 56 -0.71 -16.00 -24.43
N LEU A 57 -1.36 -14.86 -24.12
CA LEU A 57 -1.17 -13.59 -24.81
C LEU A 57 0.07 -12.91 -24.24
N LYS A 58 0.97 -12.46 -25.14
CA LYS A 58 2.26 -11.86 -24.76
C LYS A 58 2.75 -10.86 -25.80
N VAL A 59 3.65 -9.99 -25.38
CA VAL A 59 4.39 -9.07 -26.24
C VAL A 59 5.42 -9.87 -27.03
N VAL A 60 5.44 -9.73 -28.37
CA VAL A 60 6.36 -10.46 -29.25
C VAL A 60 7.21 -9.54 -30.13
N GLY A 61 6.93 -8.25 -30.18
CA GLY A 61 7.66 -7.28 -30.97
C GLY A 61 7.32 -5.86 -30.57
N GLY A 62 7.94 -4.91 -31.23
CA GLY A 62 7.63 -3.50 -31.13
C GLY A 62 7.99 -2.75 -32.39
N GLU A 63 7.30 -1.65 -32.68
CA GLU A 63 7.50 -0.86 -33.91
C GLU A 63 8.96 -0.41 -34.07
N MET A 64 9.65 -0.13 -32.96
CA MET A 64 11.03 0.33 -32.95
C MET A 64 12.04 -0.74 -32.53
N GLU A 65 11.74 -2.03 -32.68
CA GLU A 65 12.57 -3.14 -32.17
C GLU A 65 13.99 -3.18 -32.73
N ASN A 66 14.21 -2.62 -33.94
CA ASN A 66 15.54 -2.53 -34.57
C ASN A 66 16.50 -1.60 -33.79
N THR A 67 15.96 -0.69 -32.97
CA THR A 67 16.73 0.31 -32.22
C THR A 67 16.44 0.29 -30.73
N LYS A 68 15.35 -0.38 -30.30
CA LYS A 68 14.84 -0.34 -28.93
C LYS A 68 14.35 -1.73 -28.51
N GLN A 69 14.89 -2.28 -27.44
CA GLN A 69 14.48 -3.57 -26.86
C GLN A 69 13.62 -3.42 -25.60
N HIS A 70 13.56 -2.23 -25.06
CA HIS A 70 12.82 -1.86 -23.85
C HIS A 70 11.76 -0.84 -24.20
N PHE A 71 10.52 -1.16 -23.90
CA PHE A 71 9.38 -0.33 -24.24
C PHE A 71 8.80 0.35 -23.00
N ALA A 72 8.22 1.52 -23.19
CA ALA A 72 7.63 2.35 -22.17
C ALA A 72 6.32 2.99 -22.67
N GLU A 73 5.72 3.84 -21.87
CA GLU A 73 4.51 4.59 -22.23
C GLU A 73 4.66 5.33 -23.56
N GLY A 74 3.65 5.22 -24.41
CA GLY A 74 3.62 5.76 -25.77
C GLY A 74 4.25 4.86 -26.84
N ASP A 75 4.94 3.77 -26.48
CA ASP A 75 5.49 2.83 -27.45
C ASP A 75 4.41 1.89 -27.99
N VAL A 76 4.57 1.53 -29.28
CA VAL A 76 3.73 0.55 -29.96
C VAL A 76 4.40 -0.81 -29.94
N VAL A 77 3.65 -1.84 -29.51
CA VAL A 77 4.11 -3.22 -29.40
C VAL A 77 3.19 -4.18 -30.15
N PHE A 78 3.74 -5.33 -30.54
CA PHE A 78 3.02 -6.39 -31.23
C PHE A 78 2.73 -7.55 -30.29
N LEU A 79 1.52 -8.12 -30.44
CA LEU A 79 1.03 -9.23 -29.63
C LEU A 79 0.95 -10.50 -30.48
N ASN A 80 1.16 -11.65 -29.85
CA ASN A 80 1.16 -12.97 -30.50
C ASN A 80 -0.24 -13.55 -30.79
N LYS A 81 -1.29 -12.75 -30.70
CA LYS A 81 -2.67 -13.17 -30.95
C LYS A 81 -3.46 -12.05 -31.62
N GLY A 82 -4.40 -12.43 -32.45
CA GLY A 82 -5.28 -11.55 -33.19
C GLY A 82 -6.76 -11.89 -33.03
N ARG A 83 -7.50 -11.61 -34.08
CA ARG A 83 -8.96 -11.77 -34.14
C ARG A 83 -9.39 -13.24 -33.95
N GLU A 84 -8.66 -14.19 -34.51
CA GLU A 84 -8.99 -15.61 -34.40
C GLU A 84 -8.91 -16.13 -32.96
N GLN A 85 -8.08 -15.49 -32.13
CA GLN A 85 -7.92 -15.83 -30.73
C GLN A 85 -8.71 -14.91 -29.77
N GLY A 86 -9.64 -14.10 -30.34
CA GLY A 86 -10.59 -13.31 -29.58
C GLY A 86 -10.07 -11.93 -29.11
N VAL A 87 -8.95 -11.45 -29.64
CA VAL A 87 -8.48 -10.09 -29.33
C VAL A 87 -9.35 -9.08 -30.10
N GLN A 88 -9.72 -7.99 -29.44
CA GLN A 88 -10.57 -6.95 -30.01
C GLN A 88 -9.87 -5.59 -29.92
N SER A 89 -10.08 -4.75 -30.93
CA SER A 89 -9.62 -3.36 -30.90
C SER A 89 -10.27 -2.61 -29.75
N GLY A 90 -9.49 -1.77 -29.06
CA GLY A 90 -9.91 -1.04 -27.86
C GLY A 90 -9.77 -1.82 -26.56
N SER A 91 -9.52 -3.14 -26.59
CA SER A 91 -9.30 -3.94 -25.39
C SER A 91 -8.08 -3.44 -24.62
N VAL A 92 -8.19 -3.42 -23.29
CA VAL A 92 -7.09 -3.04 -22.39
C VAL A 92 -6.60 -4.27 -21.64
N TYR A 93 -5.29 -4.37 -21.48
CA TYR A 93 -4.64 -5.45 -20.75
C TYR A 93 -3.59 -4.92 -19.77
N TYR A 94 -3.44 -5.61 -18.63
CA TYR A 94 -2.26 -5.48 -17.79
C TYR A 94 -1.07 -6.16 -18.45
N ILE A 95 0.07 -5.50 -18.44
CA ILE A 95 1.36 -6.10 -18.79
C ILE A 95 1.97 -6.62 -17.48
N ILE A 96 2.27 -7.91 -17.42
CA ILE A 96 2.74 -8.58 -16.22
C ILE A 96 3.98 -9.42 -16.48
N ARG A 97 4.86 -9.53 -15.48
CA ARG A 97 6.05 -10.39 -15.50
C ARG A 97 6.14 -11.21 -14.22
N PRO A 98 6.05 -12.55 -14.28
CA PRO A 98 6.35 -13.39 -13.12
C PRO A 98 7.85 -13.35 -12.84
N LEU A 99 8.22 -13.01 -11.58
CA LEU A 99 9.63 -12.86 -11.19
C LEU A 99 10.19 -14.05 -10.43
N GLY A 100 9.34 -14.82 -9.75
CA GLY A 100 9.80 -15.98 -9.00
C GLY A 100 8.96 -16.30 -7.77
N GLU A 101 9.36 -17.40 -7.09
CA GLU A 101 8.68 -17.90 -5.92
C GLU A 101 8.96 -17.03 -4.68
N VAL A 102 7.89 -16.65 -3.98
CA VAL A 102 7.96 -15.96 -2.69
C VAL A 102 7.77 -16.96 -1.56
N LYS A 103 8.70 -16.94 -0.61
CA LYS A 103 8.61 -17.69 0.64
C LYS A 103 8.46 -16.72 1.81
N HIS A 104 7.65 -17.13 2.76
CA HIS A 104 7.50 -16.37 3.99
C HIS A 104 8.88 -16.26 4.70
N PRO A 105 9.34 -15.05 5.05
CA PRO A 105 10.71 -14.82 5.50
C PRO A 105 11.08 -15.63 6.76
N PHE A 106 10.10 -15.87 7.65
CA PHE A 106 10.31 -16.54 8.93
C PHE A 106 9.93 -18.02 8.88
N THR A 107 8.72 -18.36 8.42
CA THR A 107 8.23 -19.73 8.41
C THR A 107 8.75 -20.55 7.23
N LYS A 108 9.37 -19.91 6.23
CA LYS A 108 9.86 -20.52 4.99
C LYS A 108 8.76 -21.17 4.13
N LYS A 109 7.51 -21.05 4.54
CA LYS A 109 6.35 -21.54 3.79
C LYS A 109 6.26 -20.81 2.44
N LYS A 110 5.99 -21.57 1.38
CA LYS A 110 5.71 -21.02 0.05
C LYS A 110 4.39 -20.26 0.07
N LEU A 111 4.41 -19.01 -0.42
CA LEU A 111 3.26 -18.11 -0.51
C LEU A 111 2.71 -18.03 -1.93
N GLY A 112 3.55 -18.21 -2.95
CA GLY A 112 3.16 -18.12 -4.35
C GLY A 112 4.26 -17.56 -5.23
N THR A 113 3.90 -17.10 -6.41
CA THR A 113 4.79 -16.43 -7.35
C THR A 113 4.54 -14.92 -7.29
N PHE A 114 5.59 -14.15 -7.14
CA PHE A 114 5.49 -12.69 -7.27
C PHE A 114 5.32 -12.31 -8.74
N VAL A 115 4.26 -11.60 -9.04
CA VAL A 115 3.92 -11.10 -10.35
C VAL A 115 4.04 -9.59 -10.34
N ARG A 116 5.00 -9.07 -11.11
CA ARG A 116 5.15 -7.63 -11.27
C ARG A 116 4.15 -7.13 -12.30
N GLU A 117 3.45 -6.07 -12.01
CA GLU A 117 2.65 -5.30 -12.95
C GLU A 117 3.56 -4.24 -13.57
N LEU A 118 3.74 -4.31 -14.89
CA LEU A 118 4.64 -3.44 -15.64
C LEU A 118 3.92 -2.23 -16.22
N GLY A 119 2.59 -2.32 -16.38
CA GLY A 119 1.78 -1.25 -16.92
C GLY A 119 0.50 -1.74 -17.57
N LEU A 120 -0.07 -0.87 -18.38
CA LEU A 120 -1.28 -1.13 -19.18
C LEU A 120 -0.99 -0.87 -20.65
N LEU A 121 -1.61 -1.64 -21.52
CA LEU A 121 -1.65 -1.36 -22.96
C LEU A 121 -3.08 -1.41 -23.48
N ARG A 122 -3.32 -0.73 -24.59
CA ARG A 122 -4.57 -0.75 -25.33
C ARG A 122 -4.34 -1.24 -26.76
N VAL A 123 -5.13 -2.20 -27.18
CA VAL A 123 -5.11 -2.70 -28.57
C VAL A 123 -5.64 -1.62 -29.51
N ILE A 124 -4.84 -1.21 -30.49
CA ILE A 124 -5.20 -0.21 -31.49
C ILE A 124 -5.65 -0.83 -32.81
N GLU A 125 -5.01 -1.94 -33.21
CA GLU A 125 -5.32 -2.64 -34.44
C GLU A 125 -5.26 -4.16 -34.24
N VAL A 126 -6.11 -4.90 -34.95
CA VAL A 126 -6.21 -6.37 -34.85
C VAL A 126 -6.17 -6.99 -36.25
N GLN A 127 -5.15 -7.80 -36.49
CA GLN A 127 -5.01 -8.69 -37.65
C GLN A 127 -5.56 -10.08 -37.27
N ASP A 128 -5.46 -11.05 -38.19
CA ASP A 128 -6.01 -12.39 -37.93
C ASP A 128 -5.26 -13.11 -36.82
N ASP A 129 -3.90 -13.17 -36.86
CA ASP A 129 -3.05 -13.89 -35.91
C ASP A 129 -2.28 -12.99 -34.94
N THR A 130 -2.25 -11.67 -35.18
CA THR A 130 -1.50 -10.70 -34.40
C THR A 130 -2.34 -9.48 -34.07
N SER A 131 -1.88 -8.68 -33.11
CA SER A 131 -2.48 -7.39 -32.80
C SER A 131 -1.40 -6.36 -32.49
N THR A 132 -1.72 -5.12 -32.76
CA THR A 132 -0.91 -3.94 -32.48
C THR A 132 -1.51 -3.22 -31.27
N ALA A 133 -0.70 -2.86 -30.31
CA ALA A 133 -1.16 -2.19 -29.09
C ALA A 133 -0.20 -1.06 -28.69
N GLU A 134 -0.75 -0.04 -28.05
CA GLU A 134 -0.01 1.08 -27.48
C GLU A 134 0.08 0.93 -25.96
N ILE A 135 1.25 1.14 -25.39
CA ILE A 135 1.45 1.18 -23.94
C ILE A 135 0.91 2.50 -23.41
N THR A 136 -0.17 2.43 -22.63
CA THR A 136 -0.87 3.61 -22.09
C THR A 136 -0.47 4.01 -20.68
N LEU A 137 0.18 3.10 -19.95
CA LEU A 137 0.77 3.34 -18.63
C LEU A 137 2.01 2.45 -18.49
N SER A 138 3.13 3.02 -18.08
CA SER A 138 4.35 2.27 -17.78
C SER A 138 4.75 2.44 -16.32
N CYS A 139 4.82 1.32 -15.61
CA CYS A 139 5.30 1.23 -14.22
C CYS A 139 6.75 0.78 -14.14
N ASP A 140 7.17 0.01 -15.13
CA ASP A 140 8.51 -0.54 -15.31
C ASP A 140 8.69 -0.86 -16.79
N THR A 141 9.92 -1.17 -17.19
CA THR A 141 10.28 -1.49 -18.57
C THR A 141 9.56 -2.73 -19.09
N VAL A 142 8.91 -2.61 -20.24
CA VAL A 142 8.27 -3.72 -20.95
C VAL A 142 9.26 -4.35 -21.93
N GLU A 143 9.27 -5.68 -22.00
CA GLU A 143 10.20 -6.47 -22.81
C GLU A 143 9.47 -7.56 -23.61
N PHE A 144 10.16 -8.15 -24.56
CA PHE A 144 9.66 -9.32 -25.27
C PHE A 144 9.38 -10.48 -24.32
N GLY A 145 8.25 -11.13 -24.51
CA GLY A 145 7.81 -12.24 -23.69
C GLY A 145 6.97 -11.86 -22.47
N ASP A 146 6.82 -10.57 -22.18
CA ASP A 146 5.92 -10.13 -21.11
C ASP A 146 4.49 -10.57 -21.39
N LEU A 147 3.84 -11.05 -20.36
CA LEU A 147 2.51 -11.64 -20.42
C LEU A 147 1.43 -10.58 -20.28
N LEU A 148 0.27 -10.88 -20.86
CA LEU A 148 -0.88 -9.98 -20.80
C LEU A 148 -2.06 -10.64 -20.08
N LYS A 149 -2.65 -9.91 -19.14
CA LYS A 149 -3.86 -10.28 -18.40
C LYS A 149 -4.96 -9.29 -18.73
N PRO A 150 -6.22 -9.72 -18.94
CA PRO A 150 -7.34 -8.80 -19.12
C PRO A 150 -7.39 -7.74 -18.02
N TYR A 151 -7.66 -6.51 -18.41
CA TYR A 151 -7.83 -5.39 -17.49
C TYR A 151 -9.20 -5.49 -16.80
N GLU A 152 -9.17 -5.32 -15.49
CA GLU A 152 -10.36 -5.11 -14.68
C GLU A 152 -10.18 -3.77 -13.98
N GLU A 153 -11.17 -2.89 -14.10
CA GLU A 153 -11.13 -1.60 -13.43
C GLU A 153 -11.21 -1.80 -11.92
N TYR A 154 -10.30 -1.15 -11.23
CA TYR A 154 -10.26 -1.18 -9.78
C TYR A 154 -9.96 0.23 -9.25
N LEU A 155 -10.93 0.82 -8.55
CA LEU A 155 -10.84 2.19 -8.05
C LEU A 155 -10.02 2.32 -6.76
N GLY A 156 -9.69 1.20 -6.13
CA GLY A 156 -9.05 1.20 -4.81
C GLY A 156 -10.03 1.53 -3.67
N PRO A 157 -9.62 1.31 -2.44
CA PRO A 157 -10.46 1.61 -1.28
C PRO A 157 -10.48 3.12 -0.99
N GLU A 158 -11.59 3.56 -0.40
CA GLU A 158 -11.73 4.92 0.11
C GLU A 158 -10.92 5.12 1.40
N SER A 159 -10.48 6.35 1.63
CA SER A 159 -9.84 6.71 2.89
C SER A 159 -10.89 6.82 4.01
N ARG A 160 -10.51 6.42 5.21
CA ARG A 160 -11.28 6.73 6.42
C ARG A 160 -10.68 7.93 7.15
N ASP A 161 -11.46 8.54 8.02
CA ASP A 161 -10.98 9.58 8.91
C ASP A 161 -9.78 9.09 9.75
N ALA A 162 -8.76 9.94 9.84
CA ALA A 162 -7.55 9.62 10.57
C ALA A 162 -7.84 9.58 12.09
N ARG A 163 -7.74 8.38 12.70
CA ARG A 163 -7.83 8.23 14.15
C ARG A 163 -6.44 8.40 14.77
N PRO A 164 -6.31 8.98 15.99
CA PRO A 164 -5.03 9.05 16.67
C PRO A 164 -4.42 7.65 16.84
N LEU A 165 -3.12 7.50 16.52
CA LEU A 165 -2.38 6.28 16.77
C LEU A 165 -1.81 6.32 18.19
N PRO A 166 -2.21 5.42 19.09
CA PRO A 166 -1.64 5.34 20.42
C PRO A 166 -0.19 4.84 20.32
N ARG A 167 0.69 5.32 21.18
CA ARG A 167 2.09 4.84 21.23
C ARG A 167 2.20 3.37 21.61
N TYR A 168 1.31 2.92 22.48
CA TYR A 168 1.21 1.53 22.93
C TYR A 168 -0.26 1.09 22.86
N SER A 169 -0.49 -0.17 22.58
CA SER A 169 -1.84 -0.73 22.57
C SER A 169 -1.84 -2.15 23.16
N GLU A 170 -2.98 -2.53 23.66
CA GLU A 170 -3.32 -3.94 23.86
C GLU A 170 -3.80 -4.54 22.54
N GLY A 171 -3.87 -5.86 22.45
CA GLY A 171 -4.40 -6.51 21.25
C GLY A 171 -5.91 -6.32 21.11
N THR A 172 -6.41 -6.16 19.90
CA THR A 172 -7.84 -6.12 19.60
C THR A 172 -8.47 -7.52 19.57
N GLY A 173 -7.65 -8.57 19.49
CA GLY A 173 -8.09 -9.95 19.27
C GLY A 173 -8.43 -10.26 17.82
N GLY A 174 -8.29 -9.28 16.91
CA GLY A 174 -8.55 -9.43 15.47
C GLY A 174 -7.55 -10.34 14.76
N THR A 175 -7.78 -10.54 13.45
CA THR A 175 -6.88 -11.31 12.56
C THR A 175 -5.47 -10.75 12.60
N LYS A 176 -4.48 -11.64 12.80
CA LYS A 176 -3.06 -11.28 12.94
C LYS A 176 -2.25 -11.85 11.80
N GLY A 177 -1.27 -11.08 11.35
CA GLY A 177 -0.32 -11.46 10.32
C GLY A 177 0.99 -10.70 10.45
N GLN A 178 1.78 -10.74 9.39
CA GLN A 178 3.09 -10.09 9.30
C GLN A 178 3.29 -9.40 7.96
N ILE A 179 4.13 -8.36 7.95
CA ILE A 179 4.66 -7.79 6.73
C ILE A 179 5.76 -8.73 6.22
N ILE A 180 5.58 -9.29 5.02
CA ILE A 180 6.47 -10.30 4.45
C ILE A 180 7.46 -9.74 3.43
N MET A 181 7.12 -8.62 2.81
CA MET A 181 7.94 -7.99 1.78
C MET A 181 7.54 -6.52 1.63
N SER A 182 8.46 -5.66 1.21
CA SER A 182 8.18 -4.30 0.75
C SER A 182 8.32 -4.22 -0.77
N ARG A 183 7.60 -3.30 -1.42
CA ARG A 183 7.87 -2.93 -2.80
C ARG A 183 9.31 -2.43 -2.90
N ASN A 184 10.05 -2.89 -3.88
CA ASN A 184 11.47 -2.58 -4.06
C ASN A 184 12.42 -3.14 -2.98
N TYR A 185 12.01 -4.14 -2.20
CA TYR A 185 12.83 -4.87 -1.24
C TYR A 185 13.55 -3.97 -0.22
N ARG A 186 12.90 -2.88 0.22
CA ARG A 186 13.46 -1.97 1.22
C ARG A 186 13.39 -2.59 2.61
N GLU A 187 14.45 -2.42 3.40
CA GLU A 187 14.48 -2.84 4.81
C GLU A 187 13.66 -1.88 5.70
N TYR A 188 13.83 -0.58 5.47
CA TYR A 188 13.14 0.47 6.22
C TYR A 188 11.96 0.99 5.41
N ILE A 189 10.79 0.90 5.99
CA ILE A 189 9.53 1.20 5.34
C ILE A 189 8.85 2.36 6.07
N ALA A 190 8.38 3.34 5.32
CA ALA A 190 7.73 4.55 5.81
C ALA A 190 6.29 4.65 5.33
N ALA A 191 5.59 5.70 5.73
CA ALA A 191 4.28 6.05 5.20
C ALA A 191 4.30 6.21 3.67
N ASN A 192 3.19 5.94 3.03
CA ASN A 192 2.98 5.96 1.58
C ASN A 192 3.85 4.93 0.82
N GLN A 193 4.26 3.85 1.47
CA GLN A 193 4.95 2.75 0.81
C GLN A 193 4.09 1.49 0.77
N ILE A 194 4.23 0.74 -0.32
CA ILE A 194 3.52 -0.52 -0.54
C ILE A 194 4.27 -1.66 0.14
N VAL A 195 3.51 -2.49 0.84
CA VAL A 195 3.97 -3.71 1.49
C VAL A 195 3.07 -4.89 1.13
N TYR A 196 3.58 -6.09 1.33
CA TYR A 196 2.83 -7.33 1.16
C TYR A 196 2.72 -8.00 2.52
N ILE A 197 1.53 -8.52 2.82
CA ILE A 197 1.20 -9.17 4.09
C ILE A 197 0.83 -10.63 3.84
N ASP A 198 1.05 -11.49 4.83
CA ASP A 198 0.77 -12.94 4.78
C ASP A 198 -0.70 -13.31 5.05
N LEU A 199 -1.59 -12.35 4.89
CA LEU A 199 -3.02 -12.49 5.04
C LEU A 199 -3.72 -12.28 3.69
N GLY A 200 -4.74 -13.09 3.42
CA GLY A 200 -5.52 -13.03 2.20
C GLY A 200 -6.99 -13.37 2.41
N THR A 201 -7.69 -13.70 1.32
CA THR A 201 -9.12 -14.07 1.39
C THR A 201 -9.40 -15.27 2.29
N ARG A 202 -8.42 -16.18 2.48
CA ARG A 202 -8.56 -17.31 3.41
C ARG A 202 -8.72 -16.90 4.86
N GLN A 203 -8.16 -15.75 5.23
CA GLN A 203 -8.28 -15.18 6.57
C GLN A 203 -9.40 -14.14 6.67
N GLY A 204 -10.22 -14.02 5.62
CA GLY A 204 -11.34 -13.08 5.57
C GLY A 204 -10.95 -11.63 5.31
N VAL A 205 -9.71 -11.38 4.85
CA VAL A 205 -9.25 -10.02 4.52
C VAL A 205 -9.92 -9.52 3.25
N GLN A 206 -10.29 -8.26 3.26
CA GLN A 206 -10.93 -7.57 2.14
C GLN A 206 -10.18 -6.26 1.79
N PRO A 207 -10.28 -5.79 0.54
CA PRO A 207 -9.82 -4.44 0.21
C PRO A 207 -10.52 -3.40 1.09
N GLY A 208 -9.74 -2.45 1.61
CA GLY A 208 -10.24 -1.44 2.55
C GLY A 208 -10.05 -1.78 4.03
N ASP A 209 -9.69 -3.01 4.36
CA ASP A 209 -9.38 -3.38 5.74
C ASP A 209 -8.14 -2.61 6.23
N TYR A 210 -8.24 -2.10 7.46
CA TYR A 210 -7.15 -1.42 8.13
C TYR A 210 -6.49 -2.34 9.16
N PHE A 211 -5.16 -2.31 9.21
CA PHE A 211 -4.39 -3.05 10.20
C PHE A 211 -3.47 -2.11 10.98
N THR A 212 -3.41 -2.33 12.29
CA THR A 212 -2.41 -1.71 13.16
C THR A 212 -1.08 -2.47 13.02
N ILE A 213 -0.01 -1.75 12.69
CA ILE A 213 1.35 -2.29 12.65
C ILE A 213 1.95 -2.17 14.04
N TYR A 214 2.49 -3.26 14.58
CA TYR A 214 3.03 -3.26 15.95
C TYR A 214 4.22 -4.18 16.11
N ARG A 215 4.98 -3.92 17.18
CA ARG A 215 6.12 -4.76 17.60
C ARG A 215 5.99 -5.10 19.07
N LYS A 216 6.21 -6.36 19.42
CA LYS A 216 6.21 -6.80 20.81
C LYS A 216 7.47 -6.29 21.52
N VAL A 217 7.30 -5.66 22.67
CA VAL A 217 8.43 -5.14 23.45
C VAL A 217 9.13 -6.30 24.16
N GLY A 218 10.43 -6.39 23.99
CA GLY A 218 11.28 -7.35 24.70
C GLY A 218 11.30 -8.78 24.16
N LYS A 219 10.57 -9.07 23.08
CA LYS A 219 10.73 -10.29 22.27
C LYS A 219 10.98 -9.88 20.85
N ARG A 220 12.09 -10.30 20.27
CA ARG A 220 12.36 -10.21 18.84
C ARG A 220 11.61 -11.33 18.11
N GLU A 221 10.28 -11.28 18.08
CA GLU A 221 9.51 -12.18 17.24
C GLU A 221 9.33 -11.49 15.88
N GLY A 222 9.94 -12.04 14.86
CA GLY A 222 9.66 -11.67 13.48
C GLY A 222 10.46 -10.52 12.89
N VAL A 223 11.29 -9.83 13.64
CA VAL A 223 12.32 -8.99 13.02
C VAL A 223 13.40 -9.95 12.52
N THR A 224 13.67 -9.95 11.20
CA THR A 224 14.93 -10.50 10.72
C THR A 224 15.99 -9.93 11.64
N ASP A 225 16.79 -10.80 12.25
CA ASP A 225 18.03 -10.32 12.82
C ASP A 225 18.65 -9.44 11.71
N ILE A 226 18.59 -8.12 11.91
CA ILE A 226 19.59 -7.26 11.31
C ILE A 226 20.84 -8.05 11.60
N PRO A 227 21.51 -8.63 10.57
CA PRO A 227 22.61 -9.54 10.83
C PRO A 227 23.36 -8.85 11.94
N ASP A 228 23.35 -9.49 13.13
CA ASP A 228 24.07 -8.89 14.23
C ASP A 228 25.30 -8.40 13.55
N PHE A 229 25.45 -7.08 13.40
CA PHE A 229 26.73 -6.57 13.13
C PHE A 229 27.48 -7.15 14.31
N LYS A 230 27.98 -8.35 14.10
CA LYS A 230 29.02 -8.89 14.93
C LYS A 230 30.12 -7.90 14.70
N VAL A 231 29.97 -6.77 15.40
CA VAL A 231 31.07 -5.88 15.65
C VAL A 231 32.11 -6.88 16.07
N ASN A 232 33.08 -7.09 15.20
CA ASN A 232 34.09 -8.10 15.42
C ASN A 232 34.76 -7.65 16.71
N THR A 233 34.20 -8.12 17.82
CA THR A 233 34.64 -7.76 19.19
C THR A 233 36.09 -8.10 19.39
N ASP A 234 36.67 -8.92 18.48
CA ASP A 234 38.10 -9.17 18.42
C ASP A 234 38.89 -7.95 17.90
N ARG A 235 38.31 -7.09 17.09
CA ARG A 235 38.93 -5.81 16.70
C ARG A 235 38.75 -4.72 17.75
N ASP A 236 37.63 -4.73 18.48
CA ASP A 236 37.32 -3.75 19.54
C ASP A 236 37.97 -4.07 20.89
N ARG A 237 38.64 -5.21 21.02
CA ARG A 237 39.44 -5.53 22.24
C ARG A 237 40.49 -4.48 22.57
N GLY A 238 40.94 -3.70 21.60
CA GLY A 238 41.87 -2.61 21.82
C GLY A 238 41.30 -1.40 22.55
N TYR A 239 39.98 -1.19 22.52
CA TYR A 239 39.30 -0.07 23.21
C TYR A 239 38.66 -0.45 24.55
N GLN A 240 38.51 -1.71 24.84
CA GLN A 240 38.04 -2.18 26.15
C GLN A 240 39.25 -2.37 27.07
N SER A 241 39.67 -1.29 27.69
CA SER A 241 40.60 -1.44 28.83
C SER A 241 39.90 -2.26 29.90
N GLU A 242 40.66 -3.08 30.63
CA GLU A 242 40.11 -3.83 31.79
C GLU A 242 39.43 -2.91 32.82
N ARG A 243 39.79 -1.65 32.85
CA ARG A 243 39.15 -0.58 33.59
C ARG A 243 37.70 -0.31 33.19
N TYR A 244 37.33 -0.51 31.90
CA TYR A 244 35.99 -0.33 31.37
C TYR A 244 35.12 -1.57 31.54
N ARG A 245 35.68 -2.71 31.80
CA ARG A 245 34.94 -3.92 32.21
C ARG A 245 34.43 -3.85 33.62
N GLY A 246 34.44 -2.69 34.23
CA GLY A 246 33.71 -2.43 35.47
C GLY A 246 34.43 -2.89 36.70
N GLY A 247 35.75 -3.01 36.70
CA GLY A 247 36.49 -3.31 37.90
C GLY A 247 35.82 -4.45 38.72
N ASP A 248 35.63 -4.24 39.97
CA ASP A 248 35.07 -5.22 40.88
C ASP A 248 33.52 -5.47 40.78
N PHE A 249 32.85 -4.90 39.80
CA PHE A 249 31.43 -5.24 39.54
C PHE A 249 31.35 -6.59 38.88
N SER A 250 30.99 -7.62 39.61
CA SER A 250 30.71 -8.94 39.03
C SER A 250 29.49 -8.85 38.13
N ILE A 251 29.74 -8.85 36.82
CA ILE A 251 28.71 -8.82 35.77
C ILE A 251 27.77 -10.03 35.91
N GLY A 252 28.19 -11.11 36.54
CA GLY A 252 27.42 -12.33 36.77
C GLY A 252 26.16 -12.11 37.58
N SER A 253 26.24 -11.43 38.72
CA SER A 253 25.08 -11.22 39.59
C SER A 253 24.01 -10.32 38.99
N THR A 254 24.38 -9.33 38.19
CA THR A 254 23.45 -8.46 37.49
C THR A 254 22.77 -9.15 36.31
N ASN A 255 23.42 -10.13 35.69
CA ASN A 255 22.82 -10.88 34.57
C ASN A 255 21.78 -11.90 35.08
N GLU A 256 22.00 -12.54 36.20
CA GLU A 256 21.04 -13.46 36.83
C GLU A 256 19.78 -12.72 37.28
N ALA A 257 19.92 -11.59 37.94
CA ALA A 257 18.80 -10.78 38.39
C ALA A 257 17.98 -10.24 37.23
N LYS A 258 18.63 -9.83 36.12
CA LYS A 258 17.95 -9.42 34.89
C LYS A 258 17.19 -10.57 34.24
N SER A 259 17.77 -11.78 34.21
CA SER A 259 17.13 -12.97 33.68
C SER A 259 15.83 -13.32 34.39
N ASP A 260 15.83 -13.26 35.71
CA ASP A 260 14.66 -13.58 36.55
C ASP A 260 13.54 -12.53 36.39
N VAL A 261 13.89 -11.26 36.37
CA VAL A 261 12.93 -10.19 36.11
C VAL A 261 12.32 -10.31 34.72
N ILE A 262 13.11 -10.67 33.67
CA ILE A 262 12.59 -10.85 32.33
C ILE A 262 11.69 -12.09 32.24
N LYS A 263 12.05 -13.19 32.90
CA LYS A 263 11.24 -14.42 32.92
C LYS A 263 9.89 -14.23 33.60
N ASN A 264 9.85 -13.47 34.69
CA ASN A 264 8.69 -13.32 35.58
C ASN A 264 7.92 -12.01 35.32
N ARG A 265 8.31 -11.20 34.31
CA ARG A 265 7.62 -9.94 34.08
C ARG A 265 6.21 -10.17 33.52
N PRO A 266 5.24 -9.32 33.91
CA PRO A 266 3.90 -9.36 33.31
C PRO A 266 3.95 -9.04 31.81
N THR A 267 2.87 -9.38 31.10
CA THR A 267 2.70 -8.99 29.70
C THR A 267 2.74 -7.47 29.58
N VAL A 268 3.69 -6.96 28.82
CA VAL A 268 3.82 -5.52 28.55
C VAL A 268 3.07 -5.16 27.27
N PRO A 269 2.52 -3.93 27.16
CA PRO A 269 1.83 -3.49 25.96
C PRO A 269 2.79 -3.48 24.76
N ARG A 270 2.25 -3.76 23.60
CA ARG A 270 2.98 -3.73 22.33
C ARG A 270 3.16 -2.29 21.85
N LYS A 271 4.31 -1.99 21.22
CA LYS A 271 4.58 -0.70 20.60
C LYS A 271 3.88 -0.62 19.25
N VAL A 272 3.05 0.39 19.04
CA VAL A 272 2.44 0.69 17.75
C VAL A 272 3.45 1.41 16.88
N LEU A 273 3.61 0.95 15.64
CA LEU A 273 4.53 1.52 14.65
C LEU A 273 3.80 2.31 13.58
N GLY A 274 2.56 1.96 13.28
CA GLY A 274 1.81 2.60 12.22
C GLY A 274 0.49 1.92 11.93
N GLU A 275 -0.06 2.25 10.78
CA GLU A 275 -1.29 1.73 10.23
C GLU A 275 -1.12 1.48 8.73
N LEU A 276 -1.74 0.43 8.23
CA LEU A 276 -1.83 0.16 6.80
C LEU A 276 -3.27 -0.12 6.39
N ILE A 277 -3.55 0.08 5.10
CA ILE A 277 -4.81 -0.29 4.45
C ILE A 277 -4.55 -1.32 3.35
N VAL A 278 -5.41 -2.31 3.25
CA VAL A 278 -5.35 -3.33 2.20
C VAL A 278 -5.86 -2.76 0.88
N LEU A 279 -5.04 -2.83 -0.17
CA LEU A 279 -5.41 -2.38 -1.51
C LEU A 279 -5.96 -3.53 -2.37
N LYS A 280 -5.23 -4.63 -2.45
CA LYS A 280 -5.58 -5.81 -3.26
C LYS A 280 -5.43 -7.07 -2.42
N VAL A 281 -6.28 -8.06 -2.65
CA VAL A 281 -6.28 -9.31 -1.89
C VAL A 281 -6.20 -10.49 -2.84
N ASP A 282 -5.26 -11.41 -2.58
CA ASP A 282 -5.20 -12.74 -3.19
C ASP A 282 -5.50 -13.80 -2.11
N LYS A 283 -5.42 -15.09 -2.45
CA LYS A 283 -5.81 -16.19 -1.55
C LYS A 283 -5.03 -16.23 -0.25
N GLY A 284 -3.72 -16.05 -0.29
CA GLY A 284 -2.83 -16.21 0.87
C GLY A 284 -1.96 -15.01 1.18
N ALA A 285 -2.09 -13.93 0.41
CA ALA A 285 -1.33 -12.69 0.62
C ALA A 285 -2.15 -11.49 0.16
N SER A 286 -1.82 -10.32 0.64
CA SER A 286 -2.46 -9.07 0.19
C SER A 286 -1.42 -7.98 -0.02
N VAL A 287 -1.78 -7.04 -0.88
CA VAL A 287 -1.05 -5.79 -1.12
C VAL A 287 -1.65 -4.72 -0.24
N ALA A 288 -0.83 -4.01 0.50
CA ALA A 288 -1.28 -2.96 1.41
C ALA A 288 -0.43 -1.70 1.28
N LEU A 289 -1.04 -0.56 1.56
CA LEU A 289 -0.39 0.74 1.64
C LEU A 289 -0.24 1.14 3.11
N ILE A 290 0.96 1.51 3.51
CA ILE A 290 1.18 2.11 4.84
C ILE A 290 0.64 3.53 4.81
N THR A 291 -0.42 3.79 5.57
CA THR A 291 -1.08 5.10 5.61
C THR A 291 -0.34 6.07 6.52
N ARG A 292 0.13 5.57 7.66
CA ARG A 292 0.80 6.39 8.69
C ARG A 292 1.81 5.58 9.47
N THR A 293 2.88 6.24 9.92
CA THR A 293 3.88 5.65 10.81
C THR A 293 4.22 6.57 11.97
N THR A 294 4.51 5.99 13.14
CA THR A 294 5.05 6.67 14.31
C THR A 294 6.53 6.33 14.53
N ALA A 295 7.00 5.30 13.86
CA ALA A 295 8.38 4.83 13.85
C ALA A 295 8.64 4.05 12.56
N GLU A 296 9.88 3.68 12.32
CA GLU A 296 10.26 2.82 11.20
C GLU A 296 9.55 1.46 11.27
N VAL A 297 9.08 1.01 10.12
CA VAL A 297 8.46 -0.30 9.91
C VAL A 297 9.45 -1.18 9.15
N ASN A 298 9.50 -2.46 9.50
CA ASN A 298 10.39 -3.44 8.88
C ASN A 298 9.62 -4.66 8.38
N VAL A 299 10.19 -5.36 7.44
CA VAL A 299 9.71 -6.70 7.08
C VAL A 299 9.78 -7.58 8.34
N GLY A 300 8.67 -8.24 8.66
CA GLY A 300 8.51 -9.04 9.87
C GLY A 300 7.76 -8.35 11.01
N ASP A 301 7.50 -7.05 10.91
CA ASP A 301 6.63 -6.41 11.89
C ASP A 301 5.22 -7.02 11.82
N LEU A 302 4.63 -7.16 12.99
CA LEU A 302 3.33 -7.77 13.17
C LEU A 302 2.21 -6.80 12.81
N ILE A 303 1.12 -7.36 12.30
CA ILE A 303 -0.09 -6.61 12.01
C ILE A 303 -1.30 -7.26 12.68
N GLU A 304 -2.29 -6.46 13.02
CA GLU A 304 -3.57 -6.93 13.56
C GLU A 304 -4.70 -6.08 13.01
N LEU A 305 -5.80 -6.72 12.61
CA LEU A 305 -6.98 -6.04 12.09
C LEU A 305 -7.44 -4.97 13.08
N ALA A 306 -7.57 -3.74 12.59
CA ALA A 306 -8.03 -2.60 13.36
C ALA A 306 -9.56 -2.58 13.38
N ASN A 307 -10.15 -2.31 14.55
CA ASN A 307 -11.60 -2.14 14.72
C ASN A 307 -12.06 -0.78 14.22
#